data_9eb7c0636fbd85c61e5d72b065141f03
#
_entry.id   9eb7c0636fbd85c61e5d72b065141f03
#
_cell.length_a   1.000
_cell.length_b   1.000
_cell.length_c   1.000
_cell.angle_alpha   90.00
_cell.angle_beta   90.00
_cell.angle_gamma   90.00
#
_symmetry.space_group_name_H-M   'P 1'
#
loop_
_entity.id
_entity.type
_entity.pdbx_description
1 polymer ?
#
loop_
_entity_poly.entity_id
_entity_poly.type
_entity_poly.pdbx_seq_one_letter_code
_entity_poly.pdbx_strand_id
1 'polypeptide(L)' 'ISLEADEDGLIYLPKILVEVEIASSNGEARRLIDGGGIKINQQPLPAKTYKVEPAVLEKALLQAGKKRWAKLI' A
#
# COMPACT_ATOMS: atom_id res chain seq x y z
N ILE A 1 -11.47 -0.37 -6.91
CA ILE A 1 -10.11 0.16 -7.06
C ILE A 1 -9.41 -0.54 -8.23
N SER A 2 -8.63 0.22 -8.97
CA SER A 2 -7.89 -0.30 -10.11
C SER A 2 -6.46 -0.68 -9.68
N LEU A 3 -6.09 -1.94 -9.90
CA LEU A 3 -4.76 -2.43 -9.59
C LEU A 3 -3.96 -2.51 -10.89
N GLU A 4 -3.43 -1.37 -11.30
CA GLU A 4 -2.66 -1.28 -12.55
C GLU A 4 -1.17 -1.46 -12.27
N ALA A 5 -0.58 -2.49 -12.88
CA ALA A 5 0.84 -2.73 -12.78
C ALA A 5 1.62 -1.82 -13.72
N ASP A 6 2.85 -1.48 -13.34
CA ASP A 6 3.74 -0.71 -14.18
C ASP A 6 4.46 -1.63 -15.19
N GLU A 7 5.49 -1.10 -15.86
CA GLU A 7 6.24 -1.86 -16.87
C GLU A 7 6.92 -3.11 -16.30
N ASP A 8 7.24 -3.10 -15.02
CA ASP A 8 7.86 -4.24 -14.35
C ASP A 8 6.84 -5.28 -13.92
N GLY A 9 5.55 -5.05 -14.15
CA GLY A 9 4.49 -5.91 -13.66
C GLY A 9 4.19 -5.72 -12.19
N LEU A 10 4.67 -4.63 -11.59
CA LEU A 10 4.49 -4.32 -10.17
C LEU A 10 3.59 -3.11 -9.99
N ILE A 11 2.90 -3.07 -8.86
CA ILE A 11 2.02 -1.96 -8.51
C ILE A 11 2.77 -1.00 -7.59
N TYR A 12 2.70 0.30 -7.91
CA TYR A 12 3.30 1.34 -7.07
C TYR A 12 2.39 1.55 -5.86
N LEU A 13 2.80 1.03 -4.73
CA LEU A 13 1.97 1.01 -3.51
C LEU A 13 1.54 2.40 -3.02
N PRO A 14 2.39 3.44 -3.03
CA PRO A 14 1.94 4.76 -2.58
C PRO A 14 0.69 5.25 -3.32
N LYS A 15 0.58 4.99 -4.61
CA LYS A 15 -0.61 5.36 -5.37
C LYS A 15 -1.86 4.67 -4.83
N ILE A 16 -1.74 3.40 -4.48
CA ILE A 16 -2.86 2.64 -3.93
C ILE A 16 -3.26 3.19 -2.56
N LEU A 17 -2.29 3.54 -1.73
CA LEU A 17 -2.58 4.11 -0.41
C LEU A 17 -3.34 5.43 -0.52
N VAL A 18 -3.05 6.23 -1.55
CA VAL A 18 -3.78 7.47 -1.80
C VAL A 18 -5.20 7.17 -2.30
N GLU A 19 -5.35 6.20 -3.21
CA GLU A 19 -6.67 5.85 -3.75
C GLU A 19 -7.62 5.32 -2.69
N VAL A 20 -7.12 4.58 -1.72
CA VAL A 20 -7.97 4.06 -0.62
C VAL A 20 -8.02 5.01 0.57
N GLU A 21 -7.49 6.22 0.41
CA GLU A 21 -7.53 7.28 1.42
C GLU A 21 -6.79 6.95 2.72
N ILE A 22 -5.87 6.02 2.69
CA ILE A 22 -4.97 5.79 3.81
C ILE A 22 -3.96 6.93 3.91
N ALA A 23 -3.55 7.47 2.76
CA ALA A 23 -2.64 8.60 2.70
C ALA A 23 -3.26 9.73 1.87
N SER A 24 -2.90 10.96 2.16
CA SER A 24 -3.41 12.13 1.44
C SER A 24 -2.57 12.47 0.21
N SER A 25 -1.38 11.94 0.11
CA SER A 25 -0.49 12.18 -1.02
C SER A 25 0.51 11.04 -1.16
N ASN A 26 1.16 10.96 -2.33
CA ASN A 26 2.21 9.97 -2.54
C ASN A 26 3.37 10.17 -1.57
N GLY A 27 3.71 11.41 -1.25
CA GLY A 27 4.75 11.71 -0.28
C GLY A 27 4.43 11.18 1.11
N GLU A 28 3.19 11.38 1.56
CA GLU A 28 2.75 10.84 2.84
C GLU A 28 2.75 9.32 2.83
N ALA A 29 2.29 8.72 1.74
CA ALA A 29 2.29 7.26 1.60
C ALA A 29 3.70 6.69 1.72
N ARG A 30 4.68 7.32 1.06
CA ARG A 30 6.05 6.87 1.15
C ARG A 30 6.61 7.00 2.57
N ARG A 31 6.25 8.06 3.28
CA ARG A 31 6.66 8.23 4.67
C ARG A 31 6.10 7.12 5.56
N LEU A 32 4.84 6.74 5.34
CA LEU A 32 4.23 5.66 6.09
C LEU A 32 4.95 4.34 5.84
N ILE A 33 5.32 4.08 4.59
CA ILE A 33 6.07 2.88 4.24
C ILE A 33 7.45 2.90 4.89
N ASP A 34 8.18 4.02 4.77
CA ASP A 34 9.53 4.15 5.32
C ASP A 34 9.55 4.05 6.84
N GLY A 35 8.49 4.51 7.49
CA GLY A 35 8.37 4.44 8.92
C GLY A 35 7.93 3.08 9.44
N GLY A 36 7.68 2.12 8.55
CA GLY A 36 7.22 0.80 8.95
C GLY A 36 5.79 0.77 9.44
N GLY A 37 5.00 1.80 9.09
CA GLY A 37 3.62 1.91 9.54
C GLY A 37 2.59 1.19 8.68
N ILE A 38 3.02 0.58 7.58
CA ILE A 38 2.10 -0.10 6.67
C ILE A 38 2.17 -1.61 6.88
N LYS A 39 1.00 -2.23 6.93
CA LYS A 39 0.86 -3.68 6.99
C LYS A 39 -0.07 -4.15 5.89
N ILE A 40 0.25 -5.28 5.29
CA ILE A 40 -0.58 -5.93 4.29
C ILE A 40 -0.99 -7.28 4.86
N ASN A 41 -2.29 -7.51 5.01
CA ASN A 41 -2.82 -8.74 5.62
C ASN A 41 -2.19 -9.01 6.98
N GLN A 42 -2.00 -7.94 7.79
CA GLN A 42 -1.43 -7.98 9.13
C GLN A 42 0.07 -8.30 9.17
N GLN A 43 0.73 -8.31 8.03
CA GLN A 43 2.18 -8.51 7.96
C GLN A 43 2.87 -7.17 7.70
N PRO A 44 3.89 -6.82 8.50
CA PRO A 44 4.58 -5.55 8.31
C PRO A 44 5.26 -5.50 6.94
N LEU A 45 5.12 -4.35 6.28
CA LEU A 45 5.80 -4.12 5.02
C LEU A 45 7.21 -3.59 5.29
N PRO A 46 8.25 -4.17 4.68
CA PRO A 46 9.61 -3.66 4.86
C PRO A 46 9.72 -2.20 4.41
N ALA A 47 10.55 -1.43 5.10
CA ALA A 47 10.79 -0.04 4.74
C ALA A 47 11.29 0.08 3.30
N LYS A 48 10.91 1.16 2.63
CA LYS A 48 11.30 1.45 1.24
C LYS A 48 10.77 0.46 0.21
N THR A 49 9.78 -0.35 0.56
CA THR A 49 9.12 -1.24 -0.38
C THR A 49 7.96 -0.48 -1.02
N TYR A 50 8.21 0.13 -2.17
CA TYR A 50 7.21 0.95 -2.84
C TYR A 50 6.44 0.23 -3.93
N LYS A 51 6.95 -0.92 -4.40
CA LYS A 51 6.29 -1.70 -5.43
C LYS A 51 6.02 -3.11 -4.94
N VAL A 52 4.86 -3.62 -5.25
CA VAL A 52 4.44 -4.97 -4.84
C VAL A 52 3.77 -5.67 -6.01
N GLU A 53 3.79 -6.99 -5.99
CA GLU A 53 3.12 -7.79 -7.00
C GLU A 53 1.60 -7.63 -6.90
N PRO A 54 0.88 -7.60 -8.03
CA PRO A 54 -0.58 -7.49 -8.00
C PRO A 54 -1.25 -8.56 -7.13
N ALA A 55 -0.73 -9.78 -7.14
CA ALA A 55 -1.28 -10.86 -6.34
C ALA A 55 -1.25 -10.56 -4.83
N VAL A 56 -0.26 -9.80 -4.38
CA VAL A 56 -0.15 -9.41 -2.96
C VAL A 56 -1.30 -8.51 -2.55
N LEU A 57 -1.76 -7.67 -3.47
CA LEU A 57 -2.81 -6.70 -3.18
C LEU A 57 -4.21 -7.21 -3.48
N GLU A 58 -4.35 -8.34 -4.15
CA GLU A 58 -5.66 -8.89 -4.47
C GLU A 58 -6.38 -9.27 -3.18
N LYS A 59 -7.54 -8.64 -2.94
CA LYS A 59 -8.34 -8.82 -1.73
C LYS A 59 -7.54 -8.59 -0.44
N ALA A 60 -6.49 -7.76 -0.51
CA ALA A 60 -5.64 -7.50 0.64
C ALA A 60 -6.29 -6.54 1.62
N LEU A 61 -5.95 -6.69 2.89
CA LEU A 61 -6.28 -5.72 3.91
C LEU A 61 -5.06 -4.86 4.15
N LEU A 62 -5.18 -3.57 3.84
CA LEU A 62 -4.12 -2.61 4.08
C LEU A 62 -4.35 -1.91 5.41
N GLN A 63 -3.29 -1.71 6.16
CA GLN A 63 -3.36 -1.06 7.46
C GLN A 63 -2.25 -0.03 7.58
N ALA A 64 -2.58 1.15 8.09
CA ALA A 64 -1.61 2.19 8.42
C ALA A 64 -1.78 2.56 9.89
N GLY A 65 -0.80 2.22 10.70
CA GLY A 65 -0.89 2.42 12.14
C GLY A 65 -2.02 1.58 12.74
N LYS A 66 -2.67 2.13 13.77
CA LYS A 66 -3.72 1.40 14.48
C LYS A 66 -5.14 1.80 14.09
N LYS A 67 -5.27 2.89 13.31
CA LYS A 67 -6.59 3.49 13.05
C LYS A 67 -7.01 3.50 11.60
N ARG A 68 -6.11 3.28 10.67
CA ARG A 68 -6.41 3.36 9.24
C ARG A 68 -6.37 1.98 8.62
N TRP A 69 -7.49 1.60 8.05
CA TRP A 69 -7.67 0.29 7.42
C TRP A 69 -8.32 0.48 6.06
N ALA A 70 -7.93 -0.34 5.11
CA ALA A 70 -8.59 -0.39 3.81
C ALA A 70 -8.53 -1.82 3.28
N LYS A 71 -9.67 -2.34 2.87
CA LYS A 71 -9.73 -3.67 2.27
C LYS A 71 -9.86 -3.51 0.76
N LEU A 72 -8.96 -4.14 0.04
CA LEU A 72 -8.99 -4.16 -1.42
C LEU A 72 -9.86 -5.32 -1.89
N ILE A 73 -10.89 -4.99 -2.64
CA ILE A 73 -11.86 -5.98 -3.13
C ILE A 73 -11.73 -6.08 -4.63
#